data_55e92a4d9bf02ab8ffdff4af9fe10a55
#
_entry.id   55e92a4d9bf02ab8ffdff4af9fe10a55
#
_cell.length_a   1.000
_cell.length_b   1.000
_cell.length_c   1.000
_cell.angle_alpha   90.00
_cell.angle_beta   90.00
_cell.angle_gamma   90.00
#
_symmetry.space_group_name_H-M   'P 1'
#
loop_
_entity.id
_entity.type
_entity.pdbx_description
1 polymer ?
#
loop_
_entity_poly.entity_id
_entity_poly.type
_entity_poly.pdbx_seq_one_letter_code
_entity_poly.pdbx_strand_id
1 'polypeptide(L)'
;DYVLVVKSSDGKKDASVLYCLDSHSYSKLPDVKGYDWLTFDQVNWYRQQSAAFTAKNNGKPLPALAFFHIPLSEYNEAASDENAILYGTRMEKACAPAINTGMFAAMKEAGDVMGTFVGHDHDNDYSVMWKGIVLAYGRFTGGNTEYNHLSNGARVIVLKEGERTFTSWIRLKGG
;
A
#
# COMPACT_ATOMS: atom_id res chain seq x y z
N ASP A 1 -10.01 -9.93 1.78
CA ASP A 1 -9.16 -9.47 0.66
C ASP A 1 -9.95 -9.57 -0.65
N TYR A 2 -9.66 -8.68 -1.58
CA TYR A 2 -10.24 -8.72 -2.93
C TYR A 2 -9.36 -8.00 -3.94
N VAL A 3 -9.67 -8.22 -5.21
CA VAL A 3 -8.98 -7.59 -6.34
C VAL A 3 -9.95 -6.75 -7.14
N LEU A 4 -9.53 -5.54 -7.50
CA LEU A 4 -10.19 -4.73 -8.52
C LEU A 4 -9.30 -4.67 -9.76
N VAL A 5 -9.91 -4.82 -10.93
CA VAL A 5 -9.19 -4.78 -12.20
C VAL A 5 -9.56 -3.51 -12.95
N VAL A 6 -8.56 -2.71 -13.26
CA VAL A 6 -8.71 -1.56 -14.16
C VAL A 6 -8.56 -2.05 -15.59
N LYS A 7 -9.59 -1.84 -16.39
CA LYS A 7 -9.56 -2.21 -17.81
C LYS A 7 -8.83 -1.19 -18.66
N SER A 8 -8.33 -1.62 -19.80
CA SER A 8 -7.85 -0.74 -20.87
C SER A 8 -8.97 0.19 -21.34
N SER A 9 -8.61 1.31 -21.96
CA SER A 9 -9.56 2.31 -22.46
C SER A 9 -10.58 1.75 -23.49
N ASP A 10 -10.20 0.69 -24.22
CA ASP A 10 -11.10 -0.04 -25.13
C ASP A 10 -11.88 -1.18 -24.44
N GLY A 11 -11.69 -1.39 -23.13
CA GLY A 11 -12.36 -2.41 -22.33
C GLY A 11 -11.91 -3.85 -22.55
N LYS A 12 -10.99 -4.12 -23.48
CA LYS A 12 -10.68 -5.48 -23.93
C LYS A 12 -9.65 -6.22 -23.09
N LYS A 13 -8.77 -5.48 -22.39
CA LYS A 13 -7.66 -6.05 -21.63
C LYS A 13 -7.69 -5.58 -20.19
N ASP A 14 -7.03 -6.33 -19.34
CA ASP A 14 -6.70 -5.88 -17.99
C ASP A 14 -5.47 -4.96 -18.10
N ALA A 15 -5.58 -3.72 -17.63
CA ALA A 15 -4.51 -2.72 -17.71
C ALA A 15 -3.73 -2.59 -16.40
N SER A 16 -4.42 -2.67 -15.28
CA SER A 16 -3.81 -2.61 -13.95
C SER A 16 -4.62 -3.42 -12.94
N VAL A 17 -3.97 -3.77 -11.83
CA VAL A 17 -4.57 -4.54 -10.74
C VAL A 17 -4.48 -3.74 -9.44
N LEU A 18 -5.56 -3.70 -8.67
CA LEU A 18 -5.60 -3.12 -7.34
C LEU A 18 -5.90 -4.23 -6.33
N TYR A 19 -4.91 -4.54 -5.48
CA TYR A 19 -5.07 -5.48 -4.37
C TYR A 19 -5.57 -4.73 -3.14
N CYS A 20 -6.71 -5.14 -2.60
CA CYS A 20 -7.28 -4.59 -1.37
C CYS A 20 -7.19 -5.66 -0.29
N LEU A 21 -6.36 -5.41 0.72
CA LEU A 21 -6.03 -6.36 1.77
C LEU A 21 -6.61 -5.91 3.10
N ASP A 22 -7.22 -6.82 3.83
CA ASP A 22 -7.62 -6.60 5.21
C ASP A 22 -6.40 -6.78 6.13
N SER A 23 -5.92 -5.70 6.71
CA SER A 23 -4.81 -5.72 7.66
C SER A 23 -5.26 -5.97 9.11
N HIS A 24 -6.52 -6.37 9.29
CA HIS A 24 -7.10 -6.68 10.59
C HIS A 24 -7.15 -5.49 11.58
N SER A 25 -7.02 -5.74 12.86
CA SER A 25 -7.07 -4.75 13.94
C SER A 25 -5.97 -5.06 14.97
N TYR A 26 -6.33 -5.56 16.16
CA TYR A 26 -5.38 -5.94 17.19
C TYR A 26 -5.08 -7.44 17.16
N SER A 27 -3.84 -7.80 17.53
CA SER A 27 -3.43 -9.19 17.66
C SER A 27 -4.34 -9.96 18.63
N LYS A 28 -4.68 -11.19 18.25
CA LYS A 28 -5.44 -12.13 19.08
C LYS A 28 -4.55 -13.12 19.83
N LEU A 29 -3.24 -13.08 19.59
CA LEU A 29 -2.28 -13.94 20.29
C LEU A 29 -1.94 -13.33 21.65
N PRO A 30 -2.04 -14.08 22.75
CA PRO A 30 -1.91 -13.53 24.11
C PRO A 30 -0.51 -13.00 24.43
N ASP A 31 0.52 -13.47 23.76
CA ASP A 31 1.93 -13.07 23.90
C ASP A 31 2.38 -12.03 22.86
N VAL A 32 1.54 -11.66 21.91
CA VAL A 32 1.82 -10.63 20.90
C VAL A 32 0.93 -9.43 21.15
N LYS A 33 1.52 -8.34 21.63
CA LYS A 33 0.82 -7.08 21.88
C LYS A 33 0.84 -6.19 20.64
N GLY A 34 -0.17 -5.35 20.52
CA GLY A 34 -0.29 -4.37 19.44
C GLY A 34 -1.15 -4.87 18.28
N TYR A 35 -0.82 -4.42 17.08
CA TYR A 35 -1.63 -4.68 15.89
C TYR A 35 -1.41 -6.07 15.31
N ASP A 36 -2.46 -6.57 14.68
CA ASP A 36 -2.44 -7.79 13.87
C ASP A 36 -1.71 -7.51 12.53
N TRP A 37 -1.43 -8.54 11.78
CA TRP A 37 -0.60 -8.49 10.57
C TRP A 37 -1.30 -9.18 9.40
N LEU A 38 -0.84 -8.93 8.20
CA LEU A 38 -1.22 -9.70 7.02
C LEU A 38 -0.74 -11.14 7.19
N THR A 39 -1.66 -12.09 7.20
CA THR A 39 -1.37 -13.49 7.53
C THR A 39 -0.67 -14.22 6.38
N PHE A 40 -0.09 -15.40 6.66
CA PHE A 40 0.50 -16.23 5.62
C PHE A 40 -0.52 -16.64 4.54
N ASP A 41 -1.78 -16.85 4.92
CA ASP A 41 -2.83 -17.16 3.96
C ASP A 41 -3.10 -15.99 3.01
N GLN A 42 -3.03 -14.76 3.51
CA GLN A 42 -3.15 -13.55 2.70
C GLN A 42 -1.94 -13.36 1.78
N VAL A 43 -0.73 -13.62 2.26
CA VAL A 43 0.48 -13.60 1.44
C VAL A 43 0.37 -14.65 0.32
N ASN A 44 -0.08 -15.86 0.65
CA ASN A 44 -0.27 -16.92 -0.34
C ASN A 44 -1.37 -16.56 -1.34
N TRP A 45 -2.50 -16.02 -0.88
CA TRP A 45 -3.57 -15.52 -1.74
C TRP A 45 -3.07 -14.46 -2.72
N TYR A 46 -2.34 -13.45 -2.23
CA TYR A 46 -1.73 -12.43 -3.08
C TYR A 46 -0.83 -13.05 -4.17
N ARG A 47 0.07 -13.95 -3.78
CA ARG A 47 0.97 -14.64 -4.73
C ARG A 47 0.21 -15.39 -5.80
N GLN A 48 -0.87 -16.07 -5.44
CA GLN A 48 -1.73 -16.79 -6.40
C GLN A 48 -2.43 -15.82 -7.36
N GLN A 49 -2.98 -14.71 -6.86
CA GLN A 49 -3.61 -13.70 -7.71
C GLN A 49 -2.60 -13.09 -8.68
N SER A 50 -1.45 -12.65 -8.19
CA SER A 50 -0.39 -12.07 -9.01
C SER A 50 0.10 -13.04 -10.10
N ALA A 51 0.33 -14.30 -9.75
CA ALA A 51 0.71 -15.34 -10.72
C ALA A 51 -0.37 -15.55 -11.79
N ALA A 52 -1.64 -15.57 -11.41
CA ALA A 52 -2.76 -15.73 -12.33
C ALA A 52 -2.86 -14.57 -13.34
N PHE A 53 -2.75 -13.32 -12.86
CA PHE A 53 -2.73 -12.15 -13.74
C PHE A 53 -1.51 -12.12 -14.64
N THR A 54 -0.35 -12.48 -14.12
CA THR A 54 0.90 -12.59 -14.90
C THR A 54 0.77 -13.64 -16.01
N ALA A 55 0.24 -14.82 -15.70
CA ALA A 55 0.00 -15.86 -16.70
C ALA A 55 -0.98 -15.40 -17.78
N LYS A 56 -2.10 -14.77 -17.37
CA LYS A 56 -3.10 -14.20 -18.29
C LYS A 56 -2.52 -13.10 -19.19
N ASN A 57 -1.50 -12.40 -18.73
CA ASN A 57 -0.78 -11.34 -19.46
C ASN A 57 0.49 -11.85 -20.16
N ASN A 58 0.49 -13.07 -20.67
CA ASN A 58 1.60 -13.68 -21.40
C ASN A 58 2.93 -13.72 -20.60
N GLY A 59 2.86 -14.00 -19.32
CA GLY A 59 4.02 -14.10 -18.42
C GLY A 59 4.62 -12.75 -18.00
N LYS A 60 3.96 -11.65 -18.29
CA LYS A 60 4.41 -10.30 -17.88
C LYS A 60 3.54 -9.80 -16.71
N PRO A 61 4.13 -9.43 -15.56
CA PRO A 61 3.38 -8.84 -14.47
C PRO A 61 2.62 -7.58 -14.90
N LEU A 62 1.34 -7.49 -14.58
CA LEU A 62 0.57 -6.26 -14.78
C LEU A 62 0.99 -5.20 -13.77
N PRO A 63 0.98 -3.90 -14.13
CA PRO A 63 1.13 -2.84 -13.16
C PRO A 63 0.08 -2.96 -12.04
N ALA A 64 0.52 -3.00 -10.79
CA ALA A 64 -0.40 -3.16 -9.67
C ALA A 64 -0.11 -2.17 -8.53
N LEU A 65 -1.14 -1.90 -7.73
CA LEU A 65 -1.08 -1.18 -6.47
C LEU A 65 -1.72 -2.01 -5.37
N ALA A 66 -1.22 -1.90 -4.14
CA ALA A 66 -1.79 -2.57 -2.99
C ALA A 66 -2.29 -1.55 -1.94
N PHE A 67 -3.45 -1.84 -1.36
CA PHE A 67 -4.14 -0.99 -0.40
C PHE A 67 -4.48 -1.80 0.85
N PHE A 68 -4.07 -1.31 2.01
CA PHE A 68 -4.40 -1.88 3.31
C PHE A 68 -4.30 -0.79 4.38
N HIS A 69 -4.80 -1.04 5.58
CA HIS A 69 -4.90 0.02 6.60
C HIS A 69 -3.63 0.14 7.45
N ILE A 70 -3.21 -0.94 8.09
CA ILE A 70 -2.07 -0.94 9.02
C ILE A 70 -0.77 -1.11 8.22
N PRO A 71 0.22 -0.20 8.35
CA PRO A 71 1.45 -0.24 7.57
C PRO A 71 2.31 -1.46 7.88
N LEU A 72 3.10 -1.90 6.90
CA LEU A 72 4.15 -2.90 7.10
C LEU A 72 5.35 -2.31 7.86
N SER A 73 6.15 -3.15 8.51
CA SER A 73 7.38 -2.72 9.20
C SER A 73 8.37 -2.00 8.28
N GLU A 74 8.36 -2.32 6.99
CA GLU A 74 9.18 -1.70 5.95
C GLU A 74 8.96 -0.19 5.80
N TYR A 75 7.81 0.34 6.23
CA TYR A 75 7.59 1.80 6.29
C TYR A 75 8.54 2.48 7.28
N ASN A 76 8.82 1.84 8.43
CA ASN A 76 9.79 2.35 9.39
C ASN A 76 11.23 2.20 8.89
N GLU A 77 11.54 1.07 8.26
CA GLU A 77 12.87 0.82 7.68
C GLU A 77 13.18 1.86 6.60
N ALA A 78 12.26 2.04 5.64
CA ALA A 78 12.40 3.01 4.57
C ALA A 78 12.54 4.45 5.09
N ALA A 79 11.72 4.84 6.06
CA ALA A 79 11.75 6.20 6.60
C ALA A 79 12.95 6.49 7.52
N SER A 80 13.70 5.47 7.91
CA SER A 80 14.91 5.56 8.73
C SER A 80 16.21 5.40 7.95
N ASP A 81 16.13 5.08 6.67
CA ASP A 81 17.30 5.00 5.79
C ASP A 81 17.85 6.41 5.54
N GLU A 82 19.17 6.59 5.74
CA GLU A 82 19.84 7.90 5.59
C GLU A 82 19.80 8.47 4.17
N ASN A 83 19.59 7.60 3.18
CA ASN A 83 19.51 7.99 1.77
C ASN A 83 18.07 8.13 1.28
N ALA A 84 17.07 7.91 2.17
CA ALA A 84 15.67 8.00 1.79
C ALA A 84 15.24 9.45 1.55
N ILE A 85 14.50 9.65 0.47
CA ILE A 85 13.85 10.93 0.19
C ILE A 85 12.36 10.74 0.47
N LEU A 86 11.86 11.43 1.50
CA LEU A 86 10.44 11.44 1.85
C LEU A 86 9.76 12.62 1.17
N TYR A 87 8.66 12.35 0.49
CA TYR A 87 7.78 13.37 -0.07
C TYR A 87 6.50 13.44 0.75
N GLY A 88 6.22 14.59 1.34
CA GLY A 88 5.08 14.78 2.23
C GLY A 88 5.48 14.94 3.68
N THR A 89 4.53 14.75 4.59
CA THR A 89 4.69 14.98 6.04
C THR A 89 4.80 13.65 6.78
N ARG A 90 5.81 13.55 7.65
CA ARG A 90 5.97 12.47 8.62
C ARG A 90 6.09 13.10 10.01
N MET A 91 5.06 12.95 10.82
CA MET A 91 5.05 13.47 12.21
C MET A 91 5.17 12.35 13.24
N GLU A 92 4.94 11.11 12.83
CA GLU A 92 4.97 9.97 13.74
C GLU A 92 5.61 8.74 13.11
N LYS A 93 6.07 7.82 13.95
CA LYS A 93 6.55 6.51 13.52
C LYS A 93 5.37 5.66 13.05
N ALA A 94 5.58 4.88 12.00
CA ALA A 94 4.56 3.94 11.54
C ALA A 94 4.25 2.89 12.63
N CYS A 95 2.98 2.79 13.02
CA CYS A 95 2.50 1.83 14.02
C CYS A 95 2.28 0.45 13.38
N ALA A 96 3.36 -0.15 12.91
CA ALA A 96 3.36 -1.46 12.26
C ALA A 96 3.22 -2.61 13.27
N PRO A 97 2.71 -3.77 12.84
CA PRO A 97 2.67 -4.99 13.64
C PRO A 97 4.05 -5.44 14.12
N ALA A 98 4.08 -6.16 15.25
CA ALA A 98 5.31 -6.77 15.76
C ALA A 98 5.77 -7.98 14.93
N ILE A 99 4.85 -8.61 14.19
CA ILE A 99 5.12 -9.76 13.32
C ILE A 99 5.05 -9.32 11.86
N ASN A 100 6.04 -9.75 11.07
CA ASN A 100 6.10 -9.57 9.63
C ASN A 100 6.09 -10.95 8.95
N THR A 101 5.14 -11.17 8.06
CA THR A 101 4.96 -12.44 7.32
C THR A 101 5.58 -12.42 5.93
N GLY A 102 6.26 -11.32 5.57
CA GLY A 102 6.96 -11.21 4.29
C GLY A 102 6.09 -10.75 3.11
N MET A 103 4.98 -10.05 3.36
CA MET A 103 4.15 -9.52 2.26
C MET A 103 4.94 -8.59 1.33
N PHE A 104 5.81 -7.74 1.88
CA PHE A 104 6.68 -6.89 1.06
C PHE A 104 7.61 -7.71 0.16
N ALA A 105 8.24 -8.75 0.71
CA ALA A 105 9.10 -9.66 -0.05
C ALA A 105 8.31 -10.37 -1.17
N ALA A 106 7.09 -10.83 -0.88
CA ALA A 106 6.21 -11.45 -1.88
C ALA A 106 5.88 -10.48 -3.03
N MET A 107 5.56 -9.22 -2.73
CA MET A 107 5.32 -8.18 -3.73
C MET A 107 6.58 -7.88 -4.56
N LYS A 108 7.74 -7.85 -3.91
CA LYS A 108 9.03 -7.63 -4.57
C LYS A 108 9.40 -8.76 -5.52
N GLU A 109 9.18 -10.01 -5.12
CA GLU A 109 9.44 -11.21 -5.95
C GLU A 109 8.47 -11.31 -7.12
N ALA A 110 7.17 -11.07 -6.90
CA ALA A 110 6.15 -11.09 -7.94
C ALA A 110 6.38 -10.00 -9.00
N GLY A 111 6.91 -8.85 -8.57
CA GLY A 111 7.32 -7.77 -9.44
C GLY A 111 6.16 -7.01 -10.09
N ASP A 112 4.92 -7.16 -9.66
CA ASP A 112 3.74 -6.47 -10.18
C ASP A 112 3.42 -5.18 -9.42
N VAL A 113 3.57 -5.15 -8.09
CA VAL A 113 3.23 -4.00 -7.26
C VAL A 113 4.25 -2.88 -7.41
N MET A 114 3.77 -1.71 -7.82
CA MET A 114 4.56 -0.48 -7.96
C MET A 114 4.52 0.38 -6.69
N GLY A 115 3.45 0.27 -5.90
CA GLY A 115 3.27 1.04 -4.68
C GLY A 115 2.23 0.44 -3.75
N THR A 116 2.43 0.67 -2.45
CA THR A 116 1.49 0.33 -1.39
C THR A 116 0.95 1.61 -0.76
N PHE A 117 -0.32 1.59 -0.37
CA PHE A 117 -1.02 2.73 0.20
C PHE A 117 -1.70 2.32 1.50
N VAL A 118 -1.37 3.02 2.58
CA VAL A 118 -1.83 2.73 3.93
C VAL A 118 -2.50 3.95 4.58
N GLY A 119 -3.16 3.72 5.70
CA GLY A 119 -3.71 4.73 6.60
C GLY A 119 -3.09 4.59 7.98
N HIS A 120 -3.95 4.49 9.02
CA HIS A 120 -3.63 4.17 10.39
C HIS A 120 -3.02 5.33 11.20
N ASP A 121 -1.85 5.80 10.81
CA ASP A 121 -1.14 6.90 11.48
C ASP A 121 -1.62 8.22 10.88
N HIS A 122 -2.46 8.96 11.65
CA HIS A 122 -3.26 10.08 11.12
C HIS A 122 -2.43 11.31 10.76
N ASP A 123 -1.26 11.45 11.33
CA ASP A 123 -0.37 12.59 11.12
C ASP A 123 0.76 12.30 10.12
N ASN A 124 0.61 11.23 9.36
CA ASN A 124 1.48 10.90 8.23
C ASN A 124 0.73 11.04 6.89
N ASP A 125 1.40 11.62 5.92
CA ASP A 125 0.97 11.60 4.52
C ASP A 125 2.15 11.44 3.54
N TYR A 126 3.30 11.01 4.05
CA TYR A 126 4.49 10.87 3.23
C TYR A 126 4.43 9.69 2.25
N SER A 127 5.30 9.75 1.27
CA SER A 127 5.68 8.63 0.43
C SER A 127 7.19 8.52 0.33
N VAL A 128 7.69 7.30 0.21
CA VAL A 128 9.11 7.00 0.09
C VAL A 128 9.32 5.82 -0.85
N MET A 129 10.37 5.87 -1.66
CA MET A 129 10.76 4.74 -2.50
C MET A 129 11.57 3.75 -1.66
N TRP A 130 11.14 2.51 -1.60
CA TRP A 130 11.85 1.44 -0.90
C TRP A 130 12.02 0.22 -1.79
N LYS A 131 13.26 -0.14 -2.08
CA LYS A 131 13.61 -1.32 -2.90
C LYS A 131 12.82 -1.43 -4.21
N GLY A 132 12.44 -0.30 -4.81
CA GLY A 132 11.70 -0.24 -6.08
C GLY A 132 10.18 -0.30 -5.96
N ILE A 133 9.62 -0.24 -4.75
CA ILE A 133 8.20 -0.10 -4.46
C ILE A 133 7.99 1.21 -3.70
N VAL A 134 7.02 2.02 -4.10
CA VAL A 134 6.64 3.23 -3.34
C VAL A 134 5.82 2.81 -2.13
N LEU A 135 6.24 3.21 -0.94
CA LEU A 135 5.47 3.09 0.30
C LEU A 135 4.83 4.45 0.58
N ALA A 136 3.51 4.53 0.60
CA ALA A 136 2.80 5.80 0.73
C ALA A 136 1.67 5.73 1.77
N TYR A 137 1.54 6.80 2.55
CA TYR A 137 0.35 7.02 3.36
C TYR A 137 -0.74 7.72 2.54
N GLY A 138 -2.00 7.38 2.82
CA GLY A 138 -3.13 8.23 2.48
C GLY A 138 -3.11 9.53 3.28
N ARG A 139 -4.12 10.36 3.10
CA ARG A 139 -4.38 11.52 3.97
C ARG A 139 -5.61 11.24 4.79
N PHE A 140 -5.58 11.57 6.07
CA PHE A 140 -6.74 11.45 6.93
C PHE A 140 -7.94 12.22 6.35
N THR A 141 -9.08 11.57 6.19
CA THR A 141 -10.28 12.15 5.55
C THR A 141 -11.45 12.30 6.50
N GLY A 142 -11.44 11.56 7.62
CA GLY A 142 -12.55 11.49 8.58
C GLY A 142 -12.71 12.74 9.44
N GLY A 143 -13.82 12.79 10.17
CA GLY A 143 -14.02 13.63 11.35
C GLY A 143 -14.07 12.74 12.59
N ASN A 144 -14.06 13.30 13.78
CA ASN A 144 -14.22 12.58 15.05
C ASN A 144 -13.15 11.50 15.30
N THR A 145 -11.90 11.85 15.11
CA THR A 145 -10.77 11.00 15.50
C THR A 145 -10.18 11.45 16.83
N GLU A 146 -9.39 10.59 17.46
CA GLU A 146 -8.67 10.90 18.70
C GLU A 146 -7.60 11.98 18.50
N TYR A 147 -6.95 11.96 17.34
CA TYR A 147 -5.95 12.97 16.97
C TYR A 147 -5.88 13.16 15.45
N ASN A 148 -5.57 14.35 15.02
CA ASN A 148 -5.25 14.70 13.63
C ASN A 148 -4.75 16.16 13.61
N HIS A 149 -3.48 16.36 13.37
CA HIS A 149 -2.87 17.69 13.27
C HIS A 149 -2.80 18.19 11.83
N LEU A 150 -2.92 17.32 10.86
CA LEU A 150 -2.93 17.65 9.43
C LEU A 150 -4.35 17.97 8.96
N SER A 151 -4.49 18.91 8.03
CA SER A 151 -5.77 19.21 7.39
C SER A 151 -6.32 18.00 6.64
N ASN A 152 -7.62 17.77 6.72
CA ASN A 152 -8.27 16.65 6.04
C ASN A 152 -8.09 16.72 4.52
N GLY A 153 -8.00 15.58 3.89
CA GLY A 153 -7.82 15.46 2.46
C GLY A 153 -7.86 14.02 1.99
N ALA A 154 -7.39 13.79 0.79
CA ALA A 154 -7.24 12.46 0.22
C ALA A 154 -5.98 12.39 -0.64
N ARG A 155 -5.38 11.22 -0.75
CA ARG A 155 -4.36 10.97 -1.76
C ARG A 155 -5.02 10.64 -3.09
N VAL A 156 -4.72 11.42 -4.10
CA VAL A 156 -5.09 11.15 -5.48
C VAL A 156 -3.99 10.33 -6.13
N ILE A 157 -4.37 9.32 -6.92
CA ILE A 157 -3.44 8.45 -7.63
C ILE A 157 -3.88 8.41 -9.10
N VAL A 158 -2.95 8.64 -10.01
CA VAL A 158 -3.19 8.57 -11.45
C VAL A 158 -2.33 7.47 -12.05
N LEU A 159 -2.99 6.48 -12.61
CA LEU A 159 -2.38 5.44 -13.45
C LEU A 159 -2.49 5.84 -14.92
N LYS A 160 -1.47 5.51 -15.70
CA LYS A 160 -1.49 5.66 -17.15
C LYS A 160 -1.47 4.30 -17.82
N GLU A 161 -2.41 4.07 -18.72
CA GLU A 161 -2.48 2.84 -19.48
C GLU A 161 -1.19 2.60 -20.27
N GLY A 162 -0.69 1.36 -20.22
CA GLY A 162 0.52 0.96 -20.92
C GLY A 162 1.83 1.40 -20.26
N GLU A 163 1.78 2.19 -19.20
CA GLU A 163 2.95 2.62 -18.44
C GLU A 163 3.04 1.87 -17.11
N ARG A 164 4.27 1.54 -16.71
CA ARG A 164 4.56 0.95 -15.40
C ARG A 164 5.02 2.05 -14.43
N THR A 165 4.14 3.03 -14.24
CA THR A 165 4.35 4.17 -13.34
C THR A 165 3.01 4.73 -12.89
N PHE A 166 3.04 5.55 -11.87
CA PHE A 166 1.91 6.34 -11.41
C PHE A 166 2.39 7.68 -10.85
N THR A 167 1.49 8.64 -10.77
CA THR A 167 1.71 9.88 -10.03
C THR A 167 0.71 9.97 -8.88
N SER A 168 1.10 10.60 -7.78
CA SER A 168 0.18 10.82 -6.67
C SER A 168 0.47 12.13 -5.95
N TRP A 169 -0.58 12.72 -5.37
CA TRP A 169 -0.50 13.94 -4.56
C TRP A 169 -1.61 13.97 -3.52
N ILE A 170 -1.46 14.84 -2.53
CA ILE A 170 -2.51 15.09 -1.55
C ILE A 170 -3.41 16.22 -2.06
N ARG A 171 -4.72 15.95 -2.09
CA ARG A 171 -5.76 16.97 -2.31
C ARG A 171 -6.41 17.27 -0.96
N LEU A 172 -6.28 18.51 -0.49
CA LEU A 172 -6.88 18.92 0.76
C LEU A 172 -8.38 19.21 0.61
N LYS A 173 -9.11 19.07 1.70
CA LYS A 173 -10.53 19.49 1.77
C LYS A 173 -10.59 20.99 1.58
N GLY A 174 -11.38 21.43 0.60
CA GLY A 174 -11.60 22.85 0.32
C GLY A 174 -10.70 23.43 -0.78
N GLY A 175 -9.78 22.68 -1.38
CA GLY A 175 -9.06 23.19 -2.55
C GLY A 175 -7.70 22.61 -2.82
#